data_b22f163dacc0d8f9f0823713d9478720
#
_entry.id   b22f163dacc0d8f9f0823713d9478720
#
_cell.length_a   1.000
_cell.length_b   1.000
_cell.length_c   1.000
_cell.angle_alpha   90.00
_cell.angle_beta   90.00
_cell.angle_gamma   90.00
#
_symmetry.space_group_name_H-M   'P 1'
#
loop_
_entity.id
_entity.type
_entity.pdbx_description
1 polymer ?
#
loop_
_entity_poly.entity_id
_entity_poly.type
_entity_poly.pdbx_seq_one_letter_code
_entity_poly.pdbx_strand_id
1 'polypeptide(L)'
;VFGNVGTLITFRVGVTDANYLQHEYQPVFNETDLINIDKFNAYVKTIVKNEPVKPFSLDLTKDMRKVISDKNPEIAKAIIQLSRLKYGQQRELVEAEIIQRSKL
;
A
#
# COMPACT_ATOMS: atom_id res chain seq x y z
N VAL A 1 14.76 -9.49 -6.18
CA VAL A 1 13.34 -9.32 -5.86
C VAL A 1 12.62 -8.58 -6.97
N PHE A 2 13.15 -7.43 -7.43
CA PHE A 2 12.48 -6.63 -8.46
C PHE A 2 12.44 -7.29 -9.84
N GLY A 3 13.31 -8.22 -10.13
CA GLY A 3 13.30 -8.96 -11.39
C GLY A 3 12.06 -9.83 -11.61
N ASN A 4 11.35 -10.16 -10.53
CA ASN A 4 10.16 -11.00 -10.56
C ASN A 4 8.85 -10.20 -10.44
N VAL A 5 8.93 -8.87 -10.45
CA VAL A 5 7.77 -7.98 -10.27
C VAL A 5 7.36 -7.42 -11.64
N GLY A 6 6.11 -7.65 -12.02
CA GLY A 6 5.56 -7.15 -13.28
C GLY A 6 5.14 -5.68 -13.21
N THR A 7 4.66 -5.23 -12.08
CA THR A 7 4.21 -3.85 -11.87
C THR A 7 4.84 -3.30 -10.59
N LEU A 8 5.42 -2.11 -10.70
CA LEU A 8 6.03 -1.40 -9.58
C LEU A 8 5.44 -0.01 -9.50
N ILE A 9 4.86 0.33 -8.35
CA ILE A 9 4.29 1.65 -8.09
C ILE A 9 5.05 2.25 -6.91
N THR A 10 5.64 3.42 -7.12
CA THR A 10 6.49 4.07 -6.11
C THR A 10 5.95 5.46 -5.78
N PHE A 11 5.63 5.66 -4.53
CA PHE A 11 5.37 6.98 -3.96
C PHE A 11 6.69 7.60 -3.52
N ARG A 12 6.64 8.83 -2.97
CA ARG A 12 7.85 9.54 -2.55
C ARG A 12 8.66 8.71 -1.54
N VAL A 13 9.96 8.59 -1.79
CA VAL A 13 10.88 7.80 -0.98
C VAL A 13 12.07 8.64 -0.52
N GLY A 14 12.81 8.12 0.46
CA GLY A 14 14.05 8.74 0.92
C GLY A 14 15.23 8.44 -0.01
N VAL A 15 16.39 9.06 0.29
CA VAL A 15 17.57 9.00 -0.55
C VAL A 15 18.08 7.59 -0.77
N THR A 16 18.14 6.77 0.26
CA THR A 16 18.66 5.40 0.18
C THR A 16 17.81 4.54 -0.73
N ASP A 17 16.50 4.60 -0.57
CA ASP A 17 15.56 3.84 -1.39
C ASP A 17 15.52 4.35 -2.82
N ALA A 18 15.60 5.68 -3.01
CA ALA A 18 15.64 6.28 -4.34
C ALA A 18 16.87 5.85 -5.12
N ASN A 19 18.03 5.81 -4.48
CA ASN A 19 19.26 5.34 -5.10
C ASN A 19 19.10 3.91 -5.63
N TYR A 20 18.45 3.05 -4.88
CA TYR A 20 18.20 1.68 -5.26
C TYR A 20 17.15 1.55 -6.37
N LEU A 21 16.03 2.25 -6.23
CA LEU A 21 14.88 2.15 -7.13
C LEU A 21 15.08 2.85 -8.47
N GLN A 22 15.97 3.84 -8.56
CA GLN A 22 16.18 4.60 -9.80
C GLN A 22 16.53 3.70 -10.99
N HIS A 23 17.20 2.60 -10.75
CA HIS A 23 17.58 1.66 -11.81
C HIS A 23 16.38 1.02 -12.49
N GLU A 24 15.26 0.92 -11.80
CA GLU A 24 14.01 0.39 -12.36
C GLU A 24 13.27 1.42 -13.24
N TYR A 25 13.52 2.71 -13.04
CA TYR A 25 12.83 3.79 -13.72
C TYR A 25 13.66 4.52 -14.77
N GLN A 26 14.95 4.28 -14.83
CA GLN A 26 15.82 4.91 -15.82
C GLN A 26 15.44 4.48 -17.25
N PRO A 27 15.61 5.35 -18.27
CA PRO A 27 16.13 6.73 -18.19
C PRO A 27 15.05 7.79 -17.92
N VAL A 28 13.79 7.40 -17.73
CA VAL A 28 12.67 8.35 -17.63
C VAL A 28 12.71 9.13 -16.31
N PHE A 29 12.92 8.44 -15.20
CA PHE A 29 13.00 9.05 -13.88
C PHE A 29 14.35 8.70 -13.23
N ASN A 30 14.91 9.64 -12.49
CA ASN A 30 16.16 9.48 -11.75
C ASN A 30 15.94 9.55 -10.24
N GLU A 31 17.01 9.44 -9.47
CA GLU A 31 16.97 9.51 -8.01
C GLU A 31 16.31 10.80 -7.49
N THR A 32 16.65 11.93 -8.09
CA THR A 32 16.08 13.22 -7.70
C THR A 32 14.56 13.25 -7.91
N ASP A 33 14.08 12.70 -9.02
CA ASP A 33 12.64 12.62 -9.29
C ASP A 33 11.90 11.79 -8.24
N LEU A 34 12.47 10.67 -7.81
CA LEU A 34 11.87 9.80 -6.81
C LEU A 34 11.77 10.44 -5.42
N ILE A 35 12.77 11.25 -5.06
CA ILE A 35 12.79 11.95 -3.77
C ILE A 35 11.76 13.07 -3.75
N ASN A 36 11.48 13.68 -4.88
CA ASN A 36 10.65 14.87 -5.00
C ASN A 36 9.23 14.61 -5.54
N ILE A 37 8.77 13.37 -5.50
CA ILE A 37 7.40 13.04 -5.92
C ILE A 37 6.40 13.81 -5.04
N ASP A 38 5.45 14.49 -5.68
CA ASP A 38 4.43 15.26 -4.98
C ASP A 38 3.45 14.35 -4.21
N LYS A 39 2.76 14.95 -3.25
CA LYS A 39 1.72 14.26 -2.48
C LYS A 39 0.65 13.69 -3.43
N PHE A 40 0.23 12.45 -3.18
CA PHE A 40 -0.75 11.71 -3.97
C PHE A 40 -0.33 11.47 -5.43
N ASN A 41 0.95 11.60 -5.73
CA ASN A 41 1.51 11.22 -7.02
C ASN A 41 2.40 9.99 -6.85
N ALA A 42 2.54 9.24 -7.93
CA ALA A 42 3.37 8.05 -7.95
C ALA A 42 4.00 7.87 -9.32
N TYR A 43 5.09 7.12 -9.37
CA TYR A 43 5.67 6.64 -10.63
C TYR A 43 5.33 5.15 -10.79
N VAL A 44 4.99 4.77 -12.02
CA VAL A 44 4.56 3.42 -12.34
C VAL A 44 5.43 2.84 -13.44
N LYS A 45 5.91 1.63 -13.20
CA LYS A 45 6.56 0.79 -14.20
C LYS A 45 5.74 -0.49 -14.31
N THR A 46 5.28 -0.81 -15.51
CA THR A 46 4.39 -1.94 -15.71
C THR A 46 4.60 -2.62 -17.06
N ILE A 47 3.94 -3.75 -17.21
CA ILE A 47 3.93 -4.54 -18.44
C ILE A 47 2.49 -4.57 -18.94
N VAL A 48 2.27 -4.22 -20.19
CA VAL A 48 0.95 -4.27 -20.84
C VAL A 48 1.03 -5.21 -22.04
N LYS A 49 0.14 -6.20 -22.09
CA LYS A 49 0.10 -7.21 -23.16
C LYS A 49 1.47 -7.89 -23.37
N ASN A 50 2.12 -8.24 -22.26
CA ASN A 50 3.45 -8.86 -22.24
C ASN A 50 4.59 -7.99 -22.78
N GLU A 51 4.37 -6.69 -22.95
CA GLU A 51 5.40 -5.75 -23.39
C GLU A 51 5.68 -4.70 -22.31
N PRO A 52 6.96 -4.41 -22.02
CA PRO A 52 7.32 -3.36 -21.09
C PRO A 52 6.86 -1.99 -21.62
N VAL A 53 6.27 -1.21 -20.73
CA VAL A 53 5.84 0.16 -21.04
C VAL A 53 6.84 1.12 -20.39
N LYS A 54 7.11 2.27 -21.01
CA LYS A 54 7.94 3.32 -20.41
C LYS A 54 7.33 3.74 -19.07
N PRO A 55 8.13 3.91 -18.02
CA PRO A 55 7.61 4.43 -16.76
C PRO A 55 6.87 5.74 -16.94
N PHE A 56 5.80 5.93 -16.19
CA PHE A 56 4.98 7.12 -16.27
C PHE A 56 4.57 7.58 -14.87
N SER A 57 4.15 8.83 -14.77
CA SER A 57 3.63 9.39 -13.52
C SER A 57 2.12 9.21 -13.44
N LEU A 58 1.62 9.04 -12.20
CA LEU A 58 0.21 8.87 -11.90
C LEU A 58 -0.20 9.91 -10.87
N ASP A 59 -1.23 10.69 -11.17
CA ASP A 59 -1.76 11.70 -10.25
C ASP A 59 -3.08 11.21 -9.66
N LEU A 60 -3.07 10.94 -8.36
CA LEU A 60 -4.22 10.45 -7.61
C LEU A 60 -4.90 11.54 -6.79
N THR A 61 -4.56 12.81 -6.99
CA THR A 61 -5.05 13.91 -6.15
C THR A 61 -6.58 13.99 -6.12
N LYS A 62 -7.23 13.87 -7.28
CA LYS A 62 -8.69 13.92 -7.38
C LYS A 62 -9.34 12.74 -6.64
N ASP A 63 -8.80 11.55 -6.86
CA ASP A 63 -9.31 10.33 -6.24
C ASP A 63 -9.16 10.37 -4.72
N MET A 64 -8.03 10.85 -4.22
CA MET A 64 -7.79 10.95 -2.78
C MET A 64 -8.66 12.03 -2.13
N ARG A 65 -8.93 13.14 -2.81
CA ARG A 65 -9.86 14.15 -2.31
C ARG A 65 -11.27 13.57 -2.17
N LYS A 66 -11.70 12.77 -3.13
CA LYS A 66 -12.99 12.10 -3.07
C LYS A 66 -13.05 11.11 -1.91
N VAL A 67 -12.03 10.29 -1.75
CA VAL A 67 -11.93 9.34 -0.64
C VAL A 67 -12.00 10.06 0.71
N ILE A 68 -11.29 11.16 0.86
CA ILE A 68 -11.30 11.95 2.10
C ILE A 68 -12.69 12.58 2.35
N SER A 69 -13.33 13.11 1.30
CA SER A 69 -14.66 13.70 1.44
C SER A 69 -15.76 12.68 1.75
N ASP A 70 -15.59 11.46 1.27
CA ASP A 70 -16.54 10.35 1.50
C ASP A 70 -16.30 9.62 2.82
N LYS A 71 -15.35 10.07 3.61
CA LYS A 71 -15.01 9.46 4.90
C LYS A 71 -16.22 9.47 5.83
N ASN A 72 -16.63 8.31 6.31
CA ASN A 72 -17.76 8.16 7.22
C ASN A 72 -17.33 7.35 8.46
N PRO A 73 -17.09 8.04 9.60
CA PRO A 73 -16.67 7.36 10.82
C PRO A 73 -17.70 6.37 11.37
N GLU A 74 -18.99 6.62 11.14
CA GLU A 74 -20.04 5.73 11.62
C GLU A 74 -20.04 4.38 10.89
N ILE A 75 -19.86 4.43 9.57
CA ILE A 75 -19.70 3.20 8.77
C ILE A 75 -18.44 2.43 9.20
N ALA A 76 -17.35 3.14 9.46
CA ALA A 76 -16.11 2.51 9.93
C ALA A 76 -16.33 1.77 11.26
N LYS A 77 -17.01 2.39 12.22
CA LYS A 77 -17.36 1.77 13.50
C LYS A 77 -18.25 0.54 13.29
N ALA A 78 -19.25 0.65 12.43
CA ALA A 78 -20.16 -0.45 12.13
C ALA A 78 -19.42 -1.66 11.52
N ILE A 79 -18.49 -1.42 10.61
CA ILE A 79 -17.66 -2.46 10.01
C ILE A 79 -16.79 -3.15 11.06
N ILE A 80 -16.17 -2.37 11.96
CA ILE A 80 -15.35 -2.92 13.04
C ILE A 80 -16.20 -3.81 13.96
N GLN A 81 -17.37 -3.36 14.36
CA GLN A 81 -18.28 -4.14 15.21
C GLN A 81 -18.75 -5.42 14.51
N LEU A 82 -19.13 -5.32 13.25
CA LEU A 82 -19.56 -6.47 12.47
C LEU A 82 -18.43 -7.51 12.35
N SER A 83 -17.22 -7.05 12.10
CA SER A 83 -16.04 -7.92 12.02
C SER A 83 -15.77 -8.62 13.35
N ARG A 84 -15.89 -7.90 14.46
CA ARG A 84 -15.72 -8.48 15.80
C ARG A 84 -16.75 -9.56 16.10
N LEU A 85 -18.00 -9.31 15.74
CA LEU A 85 -19.07 -10.29 15.94
C LEU A 85 -18.90 -11.53 15.06
N LYS A 86 -18.46 -11.35 13.83
CA LYS A 86 -18.35 -12.42 12.85
C LYS A 86 -17.09 -13.27 13.01
N TYR A 87 -15.94 -12.62 13.28
CA TYR A 87 -14.63 -13.27 13.27
C TYR A 87 -13.89 -13.20 14.61
N GLY A 88 -14.25 -12.25 15.46
CA GLY A 88 -13.59 -12.04 16.73
C GLY A 88 -14.17 -12.89 17.85
N GLN A 89 -13.37 -13.06 18.89
CA GLN A 89 -13.78 -13.68 20.15
C GLN A 89 -13.34 -12.79 21.30
N GLN A 90 -14.04 -12.86 22.41
CA GLN A 90 -13.65 -12.11 23.60
C GLN A 90 -12.29 -12.58 24.09
N ARG A 91 -11.42 -11.61 24.38
CA ARG A 91 -10.05 -11.89 24.79
C ARG A 91 -9.96 -12.81 25.98
N GLU A 92 -10.79 -12.54 26.98
CA GLU A 92 -10.79 -13.35 28.22
C GLU A 92 -11.13 -14.81 27.96
N LEU A 93 -12.07 -15.07 27.06
CA LEU A 93 -12.45 -16.44 26.70
C LEU A 93 -11.31 -17.15 25.95
N VAL A 94 -10.65 -16.46 25.03
CA VAL A 94 -9.53 -17.02 24.28
C VAL A 94 -8.35 -17.29 25.18
N GLU A 95 -8.02 -16.38 26.09
CA GLU A 95 -6.94 -16.54 27.06
C GLU A 95 -7.22 -17.72 27.99
N ALA A 96 -8.45 -17.85 28.46
CA ALA A 96 -8.85 -18.98 29.30
C ALA A 96 -8.70 -20.33 28.57
N GLU A 97 -9.09 -20.37 27.31
CA GLU A 97 -8.95 -21.56 26.46
C GLU A 97 -7.47 -21.94 26.24
N ILE A 98 -6.61 -20.95 25.99
CA ILE A 98 -5.18 -21.16 25.82
C ILE A 98 -4.57 -21.72 27.10
N ILE A 99 -4.90 -21.15 28.24
CA ILE A 99 -4.43 -21.62 29.54
C ILE A 99 -4.86 -23.07 29.79
N GLN A 100 -6.11 -23.40 29.49
CA GLN A 100 -6.63 -24.73 29.66
C GLN A 100 -5.90 -25.77 28.78
N ARG A 101 -5.63 -25.40 27.52
CA ARG A 101 -4.86 -26.25 26.60
C ARG A 101 -3.41 -26.42 27.05
N SER A 102 -2.80 -25.39 27.62
CA SER A 102 -1.42 -25.46 28.07
C SER A 102 -1.19 -26.30 29.31
N LYS A 103 -2.25 -26.64 30.05
CA LYS A 103 -2.20 -27.53 31.22
C LYS A 103 -2.18 -29.01 30.88
N LEU A 104 -2.38 -29.34 29.64
CA LEU A 104 -2.31 -30.69 29.13
C LEU A 104 -0.86 -31.10 28.84
#